data_6052087b3827479f62b1c0d9dcbcce17
#
_entry.id   6052087b3827479f62b1c0d9dcbcce17
#
_cell.length_a   1.000
_cell.length_b   1.000
_cell.length_c   1.000
_cell.angle_alpha   90.00
_cell.angle_beta   90.00
_cell.angle_gamma   90.00
#
_symmetry.space_group_name_H-M   'P 1'
#
loop_
_entity.id
_entity.type
_entity.pdbx_description
1 polymer ?
#
loop_
_entity_poly.entity_id
_entity_poly.type
_entity_poly.pdbx_seq_one_letter_code
_entity_poly.pdbx_strand_id
1 'polypeptide(L)'
;MDIVLRNNLILITTGFETLNTNWMKDFLNHHARGMLFLPKAVLVFRNETLKEVREEFLSQLSQHHAKTHDFNHEFFLRSMLRFGTQPIKIELHKLQEAVVVKVNLYAYDKDTVLISLDSANSWVLNYLRSQLEVYIERGTDMSLVVDVSDFKAKSRLERALNKRHILHYQIQYTYDNHFMSKLYSDFANFSFGDLCKNETQENTHFYTVLECPIGASQDALKRSYKKLTKVYHPDKIIHESPHMVEHYTQKFQLLQEAYTALRVVS
;
A
#
# COMPACT_ATOMS: atom_id res chain seq x y z
N MET A 1 15.15 7.38 21.73
CA MET A 1 14.63 6.16 21.06
C MET A 1 14.42 5.11 22.14
N ASP A 2 13.20 4.61 22.25
CA ASP A 2 12.82 3.59 23.25
C ASP A 2 12.55 2.27 22.55
N ILE A 3 13.03 1.16 23.14
CA ILE A 3 12.84 -0.17 22.58
C ILE A 3 12.15 -1.06 23.62
N VAL A 4 10.99 -1.59 23.27
CA VAL A 4 10.17 -2.44 24.13
C VAL A 4 9.97 -3.81 23.48
N LEU A 5 10.38 -4.85 24.18
CA LEU A 5 10.19 -6.24 23.76
C LEU A 5 8.80 -6.72 24.21
N ARG A 6 7.93 -7.03 23.28
CA ARG A 6 6.58 -7.58 23.53
C ARG A 6 6.49 -9.01 23.02
N ASN A 7 5.54 -9.78 23.53
CA ASN A 7 5.41 -11.21 23.18
C ASN A 7 5.28 -11.49 21.67
N ASN A 8 4.76 -10.56 20.90
CA ASN A 8 4.45 -10.74 19.48
C ASN A 8 5.15 -9.74 18.55
N LEU A 9 5.93 -8.79 19.09
CA LEU A 9 6.68 -7.81 18.28
C LEU A 9 7.76 -7.10 19.10
N ILE A 10 8.74 -6.56 18.40
CA ILE A 10 9.66 -5.56 18.94
C ILE A 10 9.09 -4.18 18.60
N LEU A 11 8.81 -3.37 19.62
CA LEU A 11 8.34 -2.00 19.45
C LEU A 11 9.52 -1.04 19.61
N ILE A 12 9.79 -0.24 18.60
CA ILE A 12 10.75 0.86 18.61
C ILE A 12 9.96 2.15 18.56
N THR A 13 10.04 2.96 19.60
CA THR A 13 9.43 4.29 19.63
C THR A 13 10.51 5.35 19.44
N THR A 14 10.39 6.19 18.42
CA THR A 14 11.44 7.14 18.06
C THR A 14 10.88 8.45 17.50
N GLY A 15 11.72 9.49 17.47
CA GLY A 15 11.40 10.72 16.74
C GLY A 15 11.60 10.55 15.23
N PHE A 16 10.95 11.40 14.46
CA PHE A 16 11.11 11.39 12.99
C PHE A 16 12.55 11.66 12.56
N GLU A 17 13.26 12.53 13.27
CA GLU A 17 14.66 12.85 13.00
C GLU A 17 15.55 11.60 13.09
N THR A 18 15.34 10.78 14.13
CA THR A 18 16.07 9.52 14.29
C THR A 18 15.71 8.50 13.20
N LEU A 19 14.43 8.39 12.84
CA LEU A 19 13.99 7.53 11.74
C LEU A 19 14.62 7.95 10.40
N ASN A 20 14.88 9.24 10.24
CA ASN A 20 15.45 9.81 9.03
C ASN A 20 16.99 9.93 9.08
N THR A 21 17.64 9.37 10.08
CA THR A 21 19.12 9.25 10.11
C THR A 21 19.59 8.36 8.95
N ASN A 22 20.76 8.67 8.41
CA ASN A 22 21.26 8.02 7.19
C ASN A 22 21.22 6.50 7.30
N TRP A 23 21.76 5.89 8.38
CA TRP A 23 21.81 4.44 8.50
C TRP A 23 20.42 3.78 8.53
N MET A 24 19.48 4.31 9.31
CA MET A 24 18.13 3.73 9.46
C MET A 24 17.31 3.95 8.19
N LYS A 25 17.34 5.17 7.66
CA LYS A 25 16.68 5.52 6.40
C LYS A 25 17.19 4.68 5.25
N ASP A 26 18.50 4.58 5.06
CA ASP A 26 19.11 3.84 3.96
C ASP A 26 18.82 2.35 4.11
N PHE A 27 18.93 1.81 5.30
CA PHE A 27 18.60 0.42 5.57
C PHE A 27 17.14 0.11 5.24
N LEU A 28 16.21 0.92 5.73
CA LEU A 28 14.79 0.74 5.47
C LEU A 28 14.42 0.97 4.00
N ASN A 29 15.11 1.89 3.31
CA ASN A 29 14.91 2.12 1.88
C ASN A 29 15.34 0.92 1.03
N HIS A 30 16.49 0.30 1.34
CA HIS A 30 16.95 -0.90 0.63
C HIS A 30 16.03 -2.10 0.85
N HIS A 31 15.37 -2.18 2.01
CA HIS A 31 14.51 -3.29 2.38
C HIS A 31 13.02 -2.91 2.45
N ALA A 32 12.59 -1.90 1.71
CA ALA A 32 11.20 -1.43 1.68
C ALA A 32 10.17 -2.50 1.27
N ARG A 33 10.63 -3.52 0.54
CA ARG A 33 9.81 -4.69 0.18
C ARG A 33 9.34 -5.42 1.44
N GLY A 34 8.04 -5.68 1.52
CA GLY A 34 7.44 -6.34 2.68
C GLY A 34 7.17 -5.43 3.88
N MET A 35 7.50 -4.16 3.82
CA MET A 35 7.09 -3.18 4.84
C MET A 35 5.60 -2.87 4.74
N LEU A 36 4.98 -2.64 5.91
CA LEU A 36 3.63 -2.12 5.99
C LEU A 36 3.67 -0.69 6.54
N PHE A 37 3.35 0.26 5.67
CA PHE A 37 3.27 1.67 6.05
C PHE A 37 1.93 1.95 6.74
N LEU A 38 1.99 2.49 7.94
CA LEU A 38 0.85 2.87 8.76
C LEU A 38 0.91 4.37 9.03
N PRO A 39 -0.20 5.01 9.41
CA PRO A 39 -0.13 6.32 10.02
C PRO A 39 0.75 6.25 11.27
N LYS A 40 1.77 7.12 11.34
CA LYS A 40 2.72 7.24 12.49
C LYS A 40 3.63 6.03 12.75
N ALA A 41 3.55 4.97 11.94
CA ALA A 41 4.37 3.78 12.16
C ALA A 41 4.72 3.07 10.85
N VAL A 42 5.78 2.26 10.90
CA VAL A 42 6.10 1.27 9.87
C VAL A 42 6.33 -0.08 10.54
N LEU A 43 5.77 -1.14 9.95
CA LEU A 43 5.99 -2.51 10.37
C LEU A 43 6.94 -3.18 9.39
N VAL A 44 8.06 -3.68 9.90
CA VAL A 44 9.15 -4.27 9.10
C VAL A 44 9.41 -5.71 9.51
N PHE A 45 10.11 -6.46 8.67
CA PHE A 45 10.50 -7.87 8.93
C PHE A 45 9.33 -8.78 9.30
N ARG A 46 8.26 -8.70 8.53
CA ARG A 46 7.07 -9.51 8.72
C ARG A 46 7.21 -10.97 8.25
N ASN A 47 8.20 -11.23 7.41
CA ASN A 47 8.43 -12.52 6.76
C ASN A 47 9.71 -13.15 7.26
N GLU A 48 9.70 -14.46 7.47
CA GLU A 48 10.87 -15.27 7.88
C GLU A 48 12.01 -15.24 6.87
N THR A 49 11.71 -15.01 5.59
CA THR A 49 12.71 -14.95 4.50
C THR A 49 13.74 -13.83 4.65
N LEU A 50 13.52 -12.88 5.55
CA LEU A 50 14.41 -11.74 5.80
C LEU A 50 15.19 -11.86 7.11
N LYS A 51 15.44 -13.09 7.58
CA LYS A 51 16.09 -13.33 8.88
C LYS A 51 17.47 -12.67 9.00
N GLU A 52 18.35 -12.87 8.02
CA GLU A 52 19.71 -12.30 8.03
C GLU A 52 19.67 -10.77 8.03
N VAL A 53 18.85 -10.19 7.16
CA VAL A 53 18.64 -8.73 7.09
C VAL A 53 18.10 -8.17 8.40
N ARG A 54 17.20 -8.91 9.04
CA ARG A 54 16.64 -8.55 10.35
C ARG A 54 17.71 -8.58 11.44
N GLU A 55 18.56 -9.59 11.46
CA GLU A 55 19.67 -9.70 12.41
C GLU A 55 20.68 -8.57 12.24
N GLU A 56 21.00 -8.22 11.00
CA GLU A 56 21.85 -7.06 10.69
C GLU A 56 21.21 -5.75 11.19
N PHE A 57 19.93 -5.54 10.93
CA PHE A 57 19.20 -4.37 11.44
C PHE A 57 19.26 -4.29 12.97
N LEU A 58 18.99 -5.40 13.66
CA LEU A 58 19.04 -5.46 15.12
C LEU A 58 20.46 -5.20 15.67
N SER A 59 21.49 -5.64 14.96
CA SER A 59 22.87 -5.38 15.31
C SER A 59 23.20 -3.88 15.23
N GLN A 60 22.85 -3.24 14.11
CA GLN A 60 23.05 -1.80 13.92
C GLN A 60 22.22 -0.99 14.93
N LEU A 61 20.97 -1.38 15.16
CA LEU A 61 20.09 -0.76 16.16
C LEU A 61 20.68 -0.82 17.57
N SER A 62 21.20 -2.00 17.94
CA SER A 62 21.85 -2.21 19.25
C SER A 62 23.08 -1.33 19.45
N GLN A 63 23.92 -1.22 18.41
CA GLN A 63 25.10 -0.35 18.46
C GLN A 63 24.73 1.13 18.61
N HIS A 64 23.71 1.58 17.87
CA HIS A 64 23.23 2.95 17.98
C HIS A 64 22.59 3.25 19.33
N HIS A 65 21.82 2.31 19.86
CA HIS A 65 21.17 2.46 21.15
C HIS A 65 22.19 2.47 22.29
N ALA A 66 23.23 1.65 22.23
CA ALA A 66 24.30 1.60 23.22
C ALA A 66 25.14 2.90 23.26
N LYS A 67 25.31 3.58 22.12
CA LYS A 67 26.01 4.90 22.10
C LYS A 67 25.26 6.01 22.84
N THR A 68 23.94 5.88 22.94
CA THR A 68 23.07 6.87 23.58
C THR A 68 22.72 6.54 25.03
N HIS A 69 22.89 5.27 25.41
CA HIS A 69 22.53 4.72 26.71
C HIS A 69 23.69 3.82 27.18
N ASP A 70 24.34 4.13 28.22
CA ASP A 70 25.49 3.38 28.72
C ASP A 70 25.13 1.96 29.20
N PHE A 71 25.07 1.01 28.26
CA PHE A 71 24.83 -0.40 28.59
C PHE A 71 25.50 -1.37 27.59
N ASN A 72 25.59 -2.65 28.00
CA ASN A 72 26.24 -3.69 27.21
C ASN A 72 25.40 -4.04 25.94
N HIS A 73 25.90 -3.64 24.79
CA HIS A 73 25.23 -3.82 23.51
C HIS A 73 25.06 -5.29 23.14
N GLU A 74 25.99 -6.19 23.48
CA GLU A 74 25.87 -7.62 23.19
C GLU A 74 24.72 -8.27 23.97
N PHE A 75 24.57 -7.93 25.25
CA PHE A 75 23.47 -8.44 26.06
C PHE A 75 22.12 -7.99 25.50
N PHE A 76 22.05 -6.73 25.09
CA PHE A 76 20.83 -6.18 24.49
C PHE A 76 20.51 -6.81 23.14
N LEU A 77 21.51 -6.98 22.27
CA LEU A 77 21.37 -7.66 20.99
C LEU A 77 20.87 -9.10 21.17
N ARG A 78 21.50 -9.88 22.06
CA ARG A 78 21.08 -11.25 22.39
C ARG A 78 19.62 -11.30 22.88
N SER A 79 19.20 -10.30 23.64
CA SER A 79 17.82 -10.19 24.12
C SER A 79 16.84 -9.98 22.97
N MET A 80 17.16 -9.11 22.00
CA MET A 80 16.35 -8.90 20.79
C MET A 80 16.32 -10.10 19.86
N LEU A 81 17.45 -10.81 19.70
CA LEU A 81 17.53 -12.02 18.86
C LEU A 81 16.68 -13.18 19.38
N ARG A 82 16.43 -13.24 20.69
CA ARG A 82 15.50 -14.24 21.29
C ARG A 82 14.07 -14.12 20.82
N PHE A 83 13.67 -12.95 20.29
CA PHE A 83 12.36 -12.73 19.69
C PHE A 83 12.21 -13.31 18.28
N GLY A 84 13.25 -14.00 17.77
CA GLY A 84 13.19 -14.79 16.56
C GLY A 84 12.69 -14.01 15.34
N THR A 85 11.59 -14.49 14.75
CA THR A 85 10.97 -13.94 13.54
C THR A 85 9.87 -12.91 13.83
N GLN A 86 9.71 -12.46 15.08
CA GLN A 86 8.68 -11.47 15.42
C GLN A 86 8.86 -10.18 14.63
N PRO A 87 7.78 -9.57 14.11
CA PRO A 87 7.87 -8.32 13.36
C PRO A 87 8.38 -7.17 14.24
N ILE A 88 9.01 -6.19 13.60
CA ILE A 88 9.47 -4.98 14.27
C ILE A 88 8.53 -3.85 13.87
N LYS A 89 7.91 -3.19 14.86
CA LYS A 89 7.11 -1.98 14.67
C LYS A 89 7.94 -0.77 15.07
N ILE A 90 8.16 0.13 14.13
CA ILE A 90 8.78 1.43 14.40
C ILE A 90 7.66 2.45 14.45
N GLU A 91 7.47 3.09 15.60
CA GLU A 91 6.40 4.05 15.87
C GLU A 91 6.98 5.43 16.16
N LEU A 92 6.38 6.46 15.56
CA LEU A 92 6.78 7.84 15.80
C LEU A 92 6.07 8.38 17.04
N HIS A 93 6.86 8.79 18.03
CA HIS A 93 6.36 9.60 19.15
C HIS A 93 6.55 11.08 18.83
N LYS A 94 5.64 11.94 19.18
CA LYS A 94 5.58 13.37 18.83
C LYS A 94 5.44 13.59 17.32
N LEU A 95 4.21 13.81 16.91
CA LEU A 95 3.94 14.28 15.57
C LEU A 95 4.31 15.74 15.45
N GLN A 96 5.23 16.01 14.56
CA GLN A 96 5.33 17.30 13.89
C GLN A 96 4.09 17.48 13.01
N GLU A 97 3.80 18.69 12.59
CA GLU A 97 2.76 18.95 11.58
C GLU A 97 2.98 18.05 10.35
N ALA A 98 1.89 17.55 9.80
CA ALA A 98 1.96 16.65 8.67
C ALA A 98 2.58 17.38 7.47
N VAL A 99 3.66 16.84 6.93
CA VAL A 99 4.28 17.36 5.71
C VAL A 99 3.48 16.90 4.51
N VAL A 100 2.98 17.83 3.71
CA VAL A 100 2.24 17.51 2.48
C VAL A 100 3.23 17.15 1.37
N VAL A 101 3.03 15.98 0.75
CA VAL A 101 3.76 15.54 -0.44
C VAL A 101 2.77 15.43 -1.58
N LYS A 102 2.99 16.20 -2.63
CA LYS A 102 2.17 16.14 -3.84
C LYS A 102 2.69 15.06 -4.78
N VAL A 103 1.77 14.23 -5.23
CA VAL A 103 2.02 13.14 -6.17
C VAL A 103 1.16 13.36 -7.39
N ASN A 104 1.80 13.63 -8.52
CA ASN A 104 1.15 13.92 -9.78
C ASN A 104 1.07 12.66 -10.64
N LEU A 105 -0.09 12.39 -11.21
CA LEU A 105 -0.34 11.22 -12.06
C LEU A 105 -0.72 11.67 -13.46
N TYR A 106 0.02 11.13 -14.44
CA TYR A 106 -0.15 11.47 -15.85
C TYR A 106 -0.37 10.20 -16.66
N ALA A 107 -1.23 10.27 -17.67
CA ALA A 107 -1.27 9.26 -18.72
C ALA A 107 0.00 9.40 -19.57
N TYR A 108 0.94 8.43 -19.46
CA TYR A 108 2.23 8.51 -20.13
C TYR A 108 2.14 8.02 -21.58
N ASP A 109 1.59 6.82 -21.79
CA ASP A 109 1.25 6.27 -23.11
C ASP A 109 -0.01 5.40 -23.00
N LYS A 110 -0.30 4.53 -23.98
CA LYS A 110 -1.53 3.73 -24.04
C LYS A 110 -1.74 2.87 -22.78
N ASP A 111 -0.70 2.24 -22.28
CA ASP A 111 -0.80 1.22 -21.23
C ASP A 111 0.03 1.56 -19.98
N THR A 112 0.61 2.75 -19.90
CA THR A 112 1.45 3.17 -18.78
C THR A 112 1.02 4.51 -18.18
N VAL A 113 1.29 4.66 -16.89
CA VAL A 113 1.05 5.85 -16.08
C VAL A 113 2.37 6.34 -15.49
N LEU A 114 2.63 7.62 -15.59
CA LEU A 114 3.73 8.28 -14.89
C LEU A 114 3.22 8.81 -13.55
N ILE A 115 3.84 8.37 -12.47
CA ILE A 115 3.67 8.89 -11.12
C ILE A 115 4.88 9.74 -10.81
N SER A 116 4.71 11.02 -10.51
CA SER A 116 5.80 11.95 -10.22
C SER A 116 5.56 12.70 -8.91
N LEU A 117 6.58 12.78 -8.06
CA LEU A 117 6.55 13.57 -6.84
C LEU A 117 7.02 14.99 -7.14
N ASP A 118 6.46 16.00 -6.48
CA ASP A 118 6.89 17.41 -6.58
C ASP A 118 8.25 17.65 -5.91
N SER A 119 8.61 16.80 -4.96
CA SER A 119 9.90 16.82 -4.25
C SER A 119 10.35 15.41 -3.93
N ALA A 120 11.66 15.21 -3.86
CA ALA A 120 12.23 13.90 -3.52
C ALA A 120 11.79 13.45 -2.13
N ASN A 121 10.99 12.40 -2.06
CA ASN A 121 10.53 11.80 -0.82
C ASN A 121 10.62 10.28 -0.90
N SER A 122 11.69 9.74 -0.34
CA SER A 122 11.95 8.29 -0.38
C SER A 122 10.89 7.46 0.34
N TRP A 123 10.25 7.97 1.39
CA TRP A 123 9.22 7.25 2.13
C TRP A 123 7.94 7.07 1.30
N VAL A 124 7.46 8.15 0.67
CA VAL A 124 6.28 8.10 -0.21
C VAL A 124 6.59 7.25 -1.43
N LEU A 125 7.77 7.41 -2.03
CA LEU A 125 8.17 6.62 -3.20
C LEU A 125 8.30 5.13 -2.88
N ASN A 126 8.91 4.78 -1.75
CA ASN A 126 9.03 3.39 -1.32
C ASN A 126 7.69 2.76 -0.95
N TYR A 127 6.77 3.54 -0.40
CA TYR A 127 5.40 3.10 -0.24
C TYR A 127 4.79 2.73 -1.61
N LEU A 128 4.84 3.62 -2.59
CA LEU A 128 4.32 3.36 -3.94
C LEU A 128 5.01 2.15 -4.60
N ARG A 129 6.33 2.06 -4.50
CA ARG A 129 7.10 0.90 -4.98
C ARG A 129 6.63 -0.40 -4.32
N SER A 130 6.42 -0.42 -3.02
CA SER A 130 5.98 -1.62 -2.29
C SER A 130 4.59 -2.10 -2.71
N GLN A 131 3.71 -1.18 -3.16
CA GLN A 131 2.37 -1.51 -3.61
C GLN A 131 2.32 -1.96 -5.07
N LEU A 132 3.18 -1.40 -5.92
CA LEU A 132 3.13 -1.50 -7.38
C LEU A 132 4.21 -2.41 -7.98
N GLU A 133 5.12 -2.91 -7.18
CA GLU A 133 6.37 -3.62 -7.47
C GLU A 133 6.44 -4.32 -8.84
N VAL A 134 5.52 -5.25 -9.11
CA VAL A 134 5.50 -6.07 -10.34
C VAL A 134 5.07 -5.29 -11.59
N TYR A 135 4.50 -4.12 -11.43
CA TYR A 135 3.97 -3.27 -12.50
C TYR A 135 4.86 -2.06 -12.80
N ILE A 136 5.98 -1.90 -12.08
CA ILE A 136 6.91 -0.82 -12.32
C ILE A 136 7.85 -1.21 -13.45
N GLU A 137 7.77 -0.50 -14.58
CA GLU A 137 8.68 -0.67 -15.71
C GLU A 137 10.03 0.01 -15.44
N ARG A 138 9.98 1.23 -14.92
CA ARG A 138 11.17 2.03 -14.60
C ARG A 138 10.84 3.08 -13.53
N GLY A 139 11.86 3.56 -12.85
CA GLY A 139 11.70 4.57 -11.82
C GLY A 139 12.97 5.32 -11.51
N THR A 140 12.80 6.51 -10.97
CA THR A 140 13.84 7.40 -10.46
C THR A 140 13.59 7.68 -8.98
N ASP A 141 14.37 8.58 -8.39
CA ASP A 141 14.16 9.01 -6.99
C ASP A 141 12.92 9.91 -6.81
N MET A 142 12.29 10.33 -7.90
CA MET A 142 11.12 11.20 -7.88
C MET A 142 9.95 10.70 -8.73
N SER A 143 10.12 9.63 -9.49
CA SER A 143 9.08 9.17 -10.40
C SER A 143 9.07 7.66 -10.61
N LEU A 144 7.91 7.13 -11.01
CA LEU A 144 7.68 5.74 -11.39
C LEU A 144 6.86 5.71 -12.68
N VAL A 145 7.25 4.86 -13.62
CA VAL A 145 6.42 4.49 -14.76
C VAL A 145 5.83 3.12 -14.46
N VAL A 146 4.51 3.05 -14.49
CA VAL A 146 3.74 1.88 -14.03
C VAL A 146 2.89 1.37 -15.17
N ASP A 147 3.03 0.09 -15.49
CA ASP A 147 2.15 -0.62 -16.42
C ASP A 147 0.74 -0.74 -15.80
N VAL A 148 -0.26 -0.33 -16.57
CA VAL A 148 -1.69 -0.40 -16.23
C VAL A 148 -2.50 -1.07 -17.35
N SER A 149 -1.85 -1.93 -18.13
CA SER A 149 -2.48 -2.64 -19.26
C SER A 149 -3.57 -3.61 -18.80
N ASP A 150 -3.42 -4.21 -17.61
CA ASP A 150 -4.39 -5.17 -17.10
C ASP A 150 -5.21 -4.63 -15.91
N PHE A 151 -6.33 -5.31 -15.66
CA PHE A 151 -7.23 -4.95 -14.56
C PHE A 151 -6.57 -5.06 -13.17
N LYS A 152 -5.66 -6.02 -12.97
CA LYS A 152 -4.99 -6.19 -11.67
C LYS A 152 -4.03 -5.04 -11.40
N ALA A 153 -3.31 -4.59 -12.42
CA ALA A 153 -2.43 -3.42 -12.35
C ALA A 153 -3.24 -2.17 -11.98
N LYS A 154 -4.37 -1.92 -12.67
CA LYS A 154 -5.27 -0.79 -12.37
C LYS A 154 -5.80 -0.85 -10.94
N SER A 155 -6.31 -2.00 -10.50
CA SER A 155 -6.80 -2.19 -9.12
C SER A 155 -5.71 -2.02 -8.06
N ARG A 156 -4.47 -2.41 -8.37
CA ARG A 156 -3.32 -2.18 -7.49
C ARG A 156 -3.00 -0.71 -7.37
N LEU A 157 -2.95 0.00 -8.52
CA LEU A 157 -2.72 1.44 -8.55
C LEU A 157 -3.79 2.19 -7.75
N GLU A 158 -5.07 1.92 -7.98
CA GLU A 158 -6.16 2.53 -7.23
C GLU A 158 -6.02 2.32 -5.72
N ARG A 159 -5.70 1.09 -5.29
CA ARG A 159 -5.47 0.79 -3.87
C ARG A 159 -4.30 1.57 -3.28
N ALA A 160 -3.22 1.71 -4.05
CA ALA A 160 -2.09 2.53 -3.63
C ALA A 160 -2.50 4.00 -3.48
N LEU A 161 -3.28 4.53 -4.41
CA LEU A 161 -3.74 5.92 -4.40
C LEU A 161 -4.79 6.24 -3.31
N ASN A 162 -5.43 5.23 -2.73
CA ASN A 162 -6.35 5.42 -1.60
C ASN A 162 -5.63 5.78 -0.28
N LYS A 163 -4.32 5.58 -0.20
CA LYS A 163 -3.55 5.88 0.99
C LYS A 163 -3.20 7.36 1.03
N ARG A 164 -3.75 8.09 1.99
CA ARG A 164 -3.53 9.54 2.15
C ARG A 164 -2.49 9.90 3.20
N HIS A 165 -2.15 8.98 4.10
CA HIS A 165 -1.20 9.23 5.18
C HIS A 165 -0.27 8.04 5.36
N ILE A 166 1.04 8.31 5.38
CA ILE A 166 2.09 7.38 5.77
C ILE A 166 3.07 8.08 6.70
N LEU A 167 3.43 7.43 7.80
CA LEU A 167 4.24 8.06 8.84
C LEU A 167 3.67 9.43 9.24
N HIS A 168 4.39 10.53 9.02
CA HIS A 168 3.89 11.89 9.24
C HIS A 168 3.62 12.63 7.92
N TYR A 169 3.68 11.95 6.78
CA TYR A 169 3.40 12.56 5.49
C TYR A 169 1.92 12.44 5.15
N GLN A 170 1.35 13.57 4.72
CA GLN A 170 0.05 13.61 4.05
C GLN A 170 0.28 13.60 2.55
N ILE A 171 -0.27 12.59 1.86
CA ILE A 171 -0.12 12.46 0.42
C ILE A 171 -1.32 13.13 -0.25
N GLN A 172 -1.03 14.09 -1.11
CA GLN A 172 -2.00 14.76 -1.95
C GLN A 172 -1.79 14.34 -3.40
N TYR A 173 -2.76 13.61 -3.96
CA TYR A 173 -2.71 13.18 -5.35
C TYR A 173 -3.36 14.23 -6.26
N THR A 174 -2.73 14.48 -7.40
CA THR A 174 -3.28 15.29 -8.49
C THR A 174 -3.27 14.46 -9.77
N TYR A 175 -4.26 14.67 -10.62
CA TYR A 175 -4.49 13.86 -11.81
C TYR A 175 -4.62 14.78 -13.01
N ASP A 176 -4.04 14.40 -14.16
CA ASP A 176 -4.40 15.04 -15.40
C ASP A 176 -5.74 14.49 -15.95
N ASN A 177 -6.36 15.23 -16.85
CA ASN A 177 -7.66 14.85 -17.42
C ASN A 177 -7.58 13.55 -18.23
N HIS A 178 -6.43 13.24 -18.81
CA HIS A 178 -6.22 12.01 -19.58
C HIS A 178 -6.01 10.79 -18.70
N PHE A 179 -5.39 10.97 -17.53
CA PHE A 179 -5.21 9.90 -16.56
C PHE A 179 -6.54 9.27 -16.13
N MET A 180 -7.51 10.12 -15.79
CA MET A 180 -8.82 9.66 -15.33
C MET A 180 -9.58 8.91 -16.44
N SER A 181 -9.65 9.49 -17.64
CA SER A 181 -10.29 8.82 -18.76
C SER A 181 -9.64 7.49 -19.12
N LYS A 182 -8.32 7.41 -19.05
CA LYS A 182 -7.55 6.20 -19.34
C LYS A 182 -7.73 5.10 -18.30
N LEU A 183 -7.62 5.42 -17.02
CA LEU A 183 -7.76 4.44 -15.95
C LEU A 183 -9.16 3.82 -15.92
N TYR A 184 -10.16 4.59 -16.37
CA TYR A 184 -11.58 4.22 -16.25
C TYR A 184 -12.29 3.98 -17.59
N SER A 185 -11.63 4.17 -18.73
CA SER A 185 -12.22 3.93 -20.06
C SER A 185 -12.75 2.51 -20.24
N ASP A 186 -12.10 1.54 -19.61
CA ASP A 186 -12.53 0.13 -19.71
C ASP A 186 -13.80 -0.14 -18.91
N PHE A 187 -14.09 0.66 -17.88
CA PHE A 187 -15.34 0.56 -17.12
C PHE A 187 -16.52 1.21 -17.85
N ALA A 188 -16.28 2.26 -18.62
CA ALA A 188 -17.32 2.89 -19.45
C ALA A 188 -17.70 2.05 -20.67
N ASN A 189 -16.79 1.20 -21.17
CA ASN A 189 -17.03 0.28 -22.28
C ASN A 189 -17.67 -1.05 -21.86
N PHE A 190 -17.80 -1.32 -20.56
CA PHE A 190 -18.62 -2.40 -20.04
C PHE A 190 -20.09 -1.99 -20.08
N SER A 191 -20.65 -2.04 -21.28
CA SER A 191 -22.09 -1.87 -21.45
C SER A 191 -22.78 -3.13 -20.96
N PHE A 192 -23.79 -2.97 -20.11
CA PHE A 192 -24.67 -4.02 -19.57
C PHE A 192 -25.24 -4.98 -20.66
N GLY A 193 -25.27 -4.54 -21.92
CA GLY A 193 -25.79 -5.30 -23.04
C GLY A 193 -24.91 -6.46 -23.53
N ASP A 194 -23.62 -6.44 -23.25
CA ASP A 194 -22.69 -7.50 -23.68
C ASP A 194 -22.57 -8.64 -22.68
N LEU A 195 -22.99 -8.44 -21.44
CA LEU A 195 -22.98 -9.44 -20.37
C LEU A 195 -24.04 -10.54 -20.54
N CYS A 196 -25.12 -10.27 -21.30
CA CYS A 196 -26.28 -11.19 -21.42
C CYS A 196 -26.11 -12.27 -22.49
N LYS A 197 -24.94 -12.46 -23.09
CA LYS A 197 -24.84 -13.39 -24.27
C LYS A 197 -24.16 -14.73 -24.02
N ASN A 198 -23.52 -14.99 -22.87
CA ASN A 198 -22.90 -16.30 -22.58
C ASN A 198 -22.94 -16.65 -21.09
N GLU A 199 -23.87 -17.47 -20.67
CA GLU A 199 -24.11 -17.88 -19.27
C GLU A 199 -22.92 -18.53 -18.54
N THR A 200 -21.91 -19.00 -19.24
CA THR A 200 -20.72 -19.66 -18.65
C THR A 200 -19.53 -18.69 -18.40
N GLN A 201 -19.50 -17.53 -19.05
CA GLN A 201 -18.43 -16.53 -18.86
C GLN A 201 -18.81 -15.44 -17.84
N GLU A 202 -20.10 -15.21 -17.60
CA GLU A 202 -20.61 -14.16 -16.70
C GLU A 202 -20.07 -14.30 -15.26
N ASN A 203 -20.06 -15.51 -14.73
CA ASN A 203 -19.61 -15.75 -13.37
C ASN A 203 -18.11 -15.51 -13.17
N THR A 204 -17.30 -15.73 -14.19
CA THR A 204 -15.85 -15.55 -14.12
C THR A 204 -15.46 -14.08 -13.91
N HIS A 205 -16.17 -13.16 -14.58
CA HIS A 205 -15.97 -11.72 -14.42
C HIS A 205 -16.27 -11.25 -13.00
N PHE A 206 -17.35 -11.70 -12.39
CA PHE A 206 -17.73 -11.32 -11.03
C PHE A 206 -16.70 -11.75 -9.97
N TYR A 207 -16.04 -12.90 -10.14
CA TYR A 207 -14.91 -13.28 -9.29
C TYR A 207 -13.73 -12.32 -9.42
N THR A 208 -13.46 -11.82 -10.64
CA THR A 208 -12.42 -10.82 -10.88
C THR A 208 -12.78 -9.49 -10.23
N VAL A 209 -14.02 -9.02 -10.35
CA VAL A 209 -14.52 -7.80 -9.71
C VAL A 209 -14.36 -7.85 -8.19
N LEU A 210 -14.66 -9.00 -7.59
CA LEU A 210 -14.49 -9.23 -6.15
C LEU A 210 -13.03 -9.57 -5.75
N GLU A 211 -12.07 -9.58 -6.68
CA GLU A 211 -10.68 -9.96 -6.43
C GLU A 211 -10.55 -11.35 -5.78
N CYS A 212 -11.40 -12.27 -6.17
CA CYS A 212 -11.41 -13.64 -5.66
C CYS A 212 -11.02 -14.63 -6.78
N PRO A 213 -10.39 -15.79 -6.44
CA PRO A 213 -10.21 -16.86 -7.39
C PRO A 213 -11.57 -17.43 -7.82
N ILE A 214 -11.66 -17.91 -9.06
CA ILE A 214 -12.86 -18.57 -9.58
C ILE A 214 -13.21 -19.77 -8.69
N GLY A 215 -14.47 -19.89 -8.29
CA GLY A 215 -14.90 -20.94 -7.37
C GLY A 215 -14.59 -20.68 -5.88
N ALA A 216 -14.24 -19.44 -5.53
CA ALA A 216 -14.03 -19.06 -4.13
C ALA A 216 -15.28 -19.34 -3.27
N SER A 217 -15.07 -19.76 -2.03
CA SER A 217 -16.15 -20.02 -1.09
C SER A 217 -16.96 -18.76 -0.77
N GLN A 218 -18.24 -18.93 -0.38
CA GLN A 218 -19.13 -17.83 0.01
C GLN A 218 -18.54 -16.95 1.11
N ASP A 219 -17.80 -17.53 2.05
CA ASP A 219 -17.12 -16.76 3.10
C ASP A 219 -15.95 -15.94 2.56
N ALA A 220 -15.24 -16.43 1.54
CA ALA A 220 -14.18 -15.68 0.87
C ALA A 220 -14.77 -14.51 0.07
N LEU A 221 -15.83 -14.74 -0.70
CA LEU A 221 -16.56 -13.71 -1.44
C LEU A 221 -17.09 -12.61 -0.50
N LYS A 222 -17.72 -13.01 0.61
CA LYS A 222 -18.24 -12.08 1.62
C LYS A 222 -17.13 -11.23 2.27
N ARG A 223 -15.99 -11.83 2.56
CA ARG A 223 -14.83 -11.11 3.12
C ARG A 223 -14.27 -10.10 2.14
N SER A 224 -14.11 -10.50 0.88
CA SER A 224 -13.60 -9.61 -0.18
C SER A 224 -14.57 -8.48 -0.46
N TYR A 225 -15.86 -8.78 -0.62
CA TYR A 225 -16.90 -7.77 -0.77
C TYR A 225 -16.87 -6.73 0.36
N LYS A 226 -16.86 -7.17 1.64
CA LYS A 226 -16.77 -6.25 2.78
C LYS A 226 -15.49 -5.41 2.80
N LYS A 227 -14.39 -5.96 2.31
CA LYS A 227 -13.12 -5.23 2.21
C LYS A 227 -13.19 -4.16 1.12
N LEU A 228 -13.67 -4.52 -0.07
CA LEU A 228 -13.73 -3.63 -1.23
C LEU A 228 -14.78 -2.53 -1.05
N THR A 229 -15.96 -2.84 -0.50
CA THR A 229 -16.99 -1.83 -0.23
C THR A 229 -16.53 -0.80 0.79
N LYS A 230 -15.70 -1.17 1.77
CA LYS A 230 -15.08 -0.20 2.68
C LYS A 230 -14.07 0.71 1.97
N VAL A 231 -13.41 0.24 0.92
CA VAL A 231 -12.45 1.02 0.13
C VAL A 231 -13.20 2.01 -0.77
N TYR A 232 -14.20 1.53 -1.51
CA TYR A 232 -14.91 2.28 -2.55
C TYR A 232 -16.22 2.93 -2.05
N HIS A 233 -16.40 3.10 -0.74
CA HIS A 233 -17.61 3.74 -0.20
C HIS A 233 -17.65 5.21 -0.61
N PRO A 234 -18.75 5.69 -1.23
CA PRO A 234 -18.84 7.07 -1.72
C PRO A 234 -18.68 8.13 -0.61
N ASP A 235 -19.08 7.84 0.62
CA ASP A 235 -18.92 8.77 1.77
C ASP A 235 -17.46 9.15 2.05
N LYS A 236 -16.50 8.36 1.57
CA LYS A 236 -15.09 8.66 1.81
C LYS A 236 -14.51 9.72 0.89
N ILE A 237 -15.21 10.06 -0.16
CA ILE A 237 -14.72 10.91 -1.25
C ILE A 237 -15.65 12.09 -1.53
N ILE A 238 -16.56 12.43 -0.61
CA ILE A 238 -17.53 13.54 -0.75
C ILE A 238 -16.82 14.88 -1.04
N HIS A 239 -15.57 15.02 -0.63
CA HIS A 239 -14.77 16.25 -0.84
C HIS A 239 -13.80 16.15 -2.05
N GLU A 240 -13.86 15.08 -2.83
CA GLU A 240 -13.04 14.87 -4.02
C GLU A 240 -13.73 15.45 -5.28
N SER A 241 -13.03 15.38 -6.43
CA SER A 241 -13.61 15.87 -7.69
C SER A 241 -14.87 15.09 -8.08
N PRO A 242 -15.84 15.71 -8.79
CA PRO A 242 -17.08 15.06 -9.23
C PRO A 242 -16.82 13.74 -9.99
N HIS A 243 -15.79 13.67 -10.82
CA HIS A 243 -15.39 12.45 -11.54
C HIS A 243 -14.95 11.33 -10.60
N MET A 244 -14.27 11.66 -9.51
CA MET A 244 -13.89 10.65 -8.50
C MET A 244 -15.13 10.12 -7.77
N VAL A 245 -16.08 10.98 -7.42
CA VAL A 245 -17.33 10.58 -6.77
C VAL A 245 -18.12 9.65 -7.69
N GLU A 246 -18.26 10.01 -8.96
CA GLU A 246 -18.96 9.19 -9.95
C GLU A 246 -18.30 7.82 -10.12
N HIS A 247 -16.97 7.79 -10.29
CA HIS A 247 -16.22 6.53 -10.42
C HIS A 247 -16.41 5.61 -9.21
N TYR A 248 -16.24 6.13 -7.99
CA TYR A 248 -16.42 5.32 -6.77
C TYR A 248 -17.85 4.81 -6.64
N THR A 249 -18.84 5.62 -7.03
CA THR A 249 -20.25 5.20 -7.06
C THR A 249 -20.45 4.05 -8.04
N GLN A 250 -19.95 4.16 -9.25
CA GLN A 250 -20.04 3.10 -10.28
C GLN A 250 -19.34 1.82 -9.81
N LYS A 251 -18.15 1.94 -9.25
CA LYS A 251 -17.40 0.78 -8.75
C LYS A 251 -18.08 0.11 -7.55
N PHE A 252 -18.67 0.90 -6.66
CA PHE A 252 -19.46 0.38 -5.54
C PHE A 252 -20.68 -0.39 -6.03
N GLN A 253 -21.40 0.13 -7.03
CA GLN A 253 -22.53 -0.56 -7.67
C GLN A 253 -22.10 -1.89 -8.30
N LEU A 254 -21.00 -1.89 -9.05
CA LEU A 254 -20.45 -3.09 -9.67
C LEU A 254 -20.06 -4.17 -8.63
N LEU A 255 -19.51 -3.76 -7.49
CA LEU A 255 -19.20 -4.69 -6.38
C LEU A 255 -20.47 -5.29 -5.78
N GLN A 256 -21.55 -4.50 -5.64
CA GLN A 256 -22.84 -5.00 -5.15
C GLN A 256 -23.45 -6.02 -6.11
N GLU A 257 -23.41 -5.73 -7.40
CA GLU A 257 -23.91 -6.61 -8.44
C GLU A 257 -23.14 -7.93 -8.49
N ALA A 258 -21.81 -7.87 -8.52
CA ALA A 258 -20.93 -9.04 -8.50
C ALA A 258 -21.19 -9.95 -7.29
N TYR A 259 -21.33 -9.34 -6.10
CA TYR A 259 -21.62 -10.11 -4.90
C TYR A 259 -23.01 -10.74 -4.92
N THR A 260 -24.01 -10.00 -5.41
CA THR A 260 -25.40 -10.50 -5.52
C THR A 260 -25.47 -11.65 -6.50
N ALA A 261 -24.85 -11.53 -7.68
CA ALA A 261 -24.82 -12.57 -8.69
C ALA A 261 -24.17 -13.86 -8.18
N LEU A 262 -23.00 -13.76 -7.55
CA LEU A 262 -22.28 -14.93 -7.03
C LEU A 262 -22.89 -15.54 -5.76
N ARG A 263 -23.73 -14.81 -5.04
CA ARG A 263 -24.47 -15.34 -3.89
C ARG A 263 -25.66 -16.22 -4.29
N VAL A 264 -26.26 -15.96 -5.45
CA VAL A 264 -27.48 -16.67 -5.92
C VAL A 264 -27.14 -18.00 -6.60
N VAL A 265 -25.90 -18.18 -7.08
CA VAL A 265 -25.46 -19.34 -7.88
C VAL A 265 -24.97 -20.52 -7.00
N SER A 266 -25.13 -20.46 -5.68
CA SER A 266 -24.62 -21.49 -4.76
C SER A 266 -25.74 -22.19 -4.03
#